data_e568445aa5fe35855f7a06a0f51640c8
#
_entry.id   e568445aa5fe35855f7a06a0f51640c8
#
_cell.length_a   1.000
_cell.length_b   1.000
_cell.length_c   1.000
_cell.angle_alpha   90.00
_cell.angle_beta   90.00
_cell.angle_gamma   90.00
#
_symmetry.space_group_name_H-M   'P 1'
#
loop_
_entity.id
_entity.type
_entity.pdbx_description
1 polymer ?
#
loop_
_entity_poly.entity_id
_entity_poly.type
_entity_poly.pdbx_seq_one_letter_code
_entity_poly.pdbx_strand_id
1 'polypeptide(L)'
;MAAQVDAWRETVEILGSVRSPRVLRALGPPGVRGLVLHRGKQGVPTRIRASHEAHFDWSYPADHPEMAALYRHAKAGQWNADSLPWSTSVDPLSPEVALLPEGFLDFGLLEKHGVHLSPEERRRLLASIATWLLSQFLHGEQGALFAAAQVTEAVQFFDGKLYGATQVMDEGRHVEVFHRYLEQKLGKLYQVNDNLFVIIDSLMSDSRWDMKFLGMQIMVEGLALGAFGMLYRQTQEPLLRELLKRVIRDEARHVHYGVLALREQFTKHLSERERREREDWAFEVALLMRNRFMAYEVYDEWFAHRLTRAQWREVVLGSPGLQEFRQAMFSRLVPNLREIGLMSARVLPRYEEAGLMRYFHGAAADRVSASQLLE
;
A
#
# COMPACT_ATOMS: atom_id res chain seq x y z
N MET A 1 15.05 2.54 26.32
CA MET A 1 15.66 3.85 26.04
C MET A 1 16.36 3.90 24.68
N ALA A 2 17.30 3.01 24.33
CA ALA A 2 17.99 3.07 23.02
C ALA A 2 17.03 2.95 21.82
N ALA A 3 16.12 1.98 21.82
CA ALA A 3 15.12 1.79 20.74
C ALA A 3 14.18 3.01 20.55
N GLN A 4 13.84 3.71 21.62
CA GLN A 4 13.03 4.92 21.55
C GLN A 4 13.82 6.11 20.98
N VAL A 5 15.10 6.22 21.31
CA VAL A 5 16.00 7.24 20.75
C VAL A 5 16.19 7.02 19.23
N ASP A 6 16.37 5.77 18.82
CA ASP A 6 16.52 5.42 17.40
C ASP A 6 15.23 5.67 16.61
N ALA A 7 14.07 5.35 17.18
CA ALA A 7 12.77 5.67 16.59
C ALA A 7 12.58 7.18 16.42
N TRP A 8 13.00 7.97 17.40
CA TRP A 8 12.92 9.43 17.36
C TRP A 8 13.86 10.02 16.30
N ARG A 9 15.09 9.49 16.18
CA ARG A 9 16.02 9.89 15.13
C ARG A 9 15.46 9.62 13.75
N GLU A 10 14.91 8.42 13.50
CA GLU A 10 14.27 8.10 12.21
C GLU A 10 13.09 9.03 11.91
N THR A 11 12.26 9.36 12.88
CA THR A 11 11.17 10.33 12.73
C THR A 11 11.68 11.70 12.33
N VAL A 12 12.74 12.19 12.98
CA VAL A 12 13.37 13.48 12.67
C VAL A 12 14.01 13.46 11.28
N GLU A 13 14.68 12.37 10.90
CA GLU A 13 15.24 12.20 9.56
C GLU A 13 14.15 12.21 8.47
N ILE A 14 13.04 11.50 8.67
CA ILE A 14 11.92 11.47 7.74
C ILE A 14 11.31 12.88 7.57
N LEU A 15 11.01 13.56 8.68
CA LEU A 15 10.42 14.90 8.64
C LEU A 15 11.42 15.95 8.13
N GLY A 16 12.70 15.81 8.44
CA GLY A 16 13.78 16.70 8.01
C GLY A 16 14.22 16.52 6.55
N SER A 17 13.92 15.36 5.94
CA SER A 17 14.26 15.10 4.54
C SER A 17 13.32 15.78 3.55
N VAL A 18 12.13 16.22 3.99
CA VAL A 18 11.13 16.89 3.16
C VAL A 18 11.62 18.28 2.76
N ARG A 19 11.99 18.46 1.50
CA ARG A 19 12.55 19.72 0.98
C ARG A 19 11.50 20.74 0.54
N SER A 20 10.29 20.29 0.22
CA SER A 20 9.21 21.17 -0.26
C SER A 20 8.38 21.72 0.90
N PRO A 21 8.29 23.06 1.12
CA PRO A 21 7.47 23.63 2.18
C PRO A 21 5.97 23.29 2.06
N ARG A 22 5.47 23.03 0.84
CA ARG A 22 4.08 22.63 0.60
C ARG A 22 3.84 21.21 1.00
N VAL A 23 4.76 20.32 0.63
CA VAL A 23 4.72 18.91 1.04
C VAL A 23 4.84 18.80 2.56
N LEU A 24 5.74 19.60 3.17
CA LEU A 24 5.86 19.68 4.62
C LEU A 24 4.55 20.16 5.28
N ARG A 25 3.84 21.09 4.66
CA ARG A 25 2.52 21.54 5.16
C ARG A 25 1.45 20.44 5.03
N ALA A 26 1.49 19.63 3.97
CA ALA A 26 0.55 18.53 3.74
C ALA A 26 0.86 17.31 4.63
N LEU A 27 2.13 16.90 4.74
CA LEU A 27 2.56 15.71 5.47
C LEU A 27 2.95 15.98 6.93
N GLY A 28 3.27 17.22 7.30
CA GLY A 28 3.74 17.57 8.64
C GLY A 28 2.71 17.27 9.74
N PRO A 29 1.47 17.80 9.67
CA PRO A 29 0.45 17.50 10.67
C PRO A 29 0.08 16.02 10.75
N PRO A 30 -0.14 15.27 9.64
CA PRO A 30 -0.25 13.81 9.65
C PRO A 30 0.97 13.11 10.25
N GLY A 31 2.18 13.58 9.90
CA GLY A 31 3.44 13.04 10.45
C GLY A 31 3.52 13.16 11.98
N VAL A 32 3.15 14.31 12.52
CA VAL A 32 3.07 14.47 13.99
C VAL A 32 2.03 13.51 14.59
N ARG A 33 0.85 13.40 13.99
CA ARG A 33 -0.19 12.49 14.50
C ARG A 33 0.21 11.01 14.42
N GLY A 34 0.86 10.59 13.34
CA GLY A 34 1.26 9.19 13.13
C GLY A 34 2.58 8.84 13.83
N LEU A 35 3.66 9.54 13.49
CA LEU A 35 5.02 9.17 13.90
C LEU A 35 5.40 9.62 15.32
N VAL A 36 4.78 10.69 15.83
CA VAL A 36 5.08 11.23 17.17
C VAL A 36 4.02 10.82 18.19
N LEU A 37 2.73 11.01 17.84
CA LEU A 37 1.61 10.73 18.75
C LEU A 37 1.06 9.30 18.62
N HIS A 38 1.51 8.53 17.63
CA HIS A 38 1.08 7.13 17.35
C HIS A 38 -0.44 6.95 17.39
N ARG A 39 -1.18 7.89 16.78
CA ARG A 39 -2.65 7.94 16.84
C ARG A 39 -3.33 6.66 16.36
N GLY A 40 -2.76 5.98 15.36
CA GLY A 40 -3.27 4.71 14.86
C GLY A 40 -3.11 3.53 15.83
N LYS A 41 -2.26 3.67 16.85
CA LYS A 41 -1.92 2.60 17.82
C LYS A 41 -2.55 2.79 19.20
N GLN A 42 -3.46 3.76 19.36
CA GLN A 42 -4.06 4.07 20.66
C GLN A 42 -5.24 3.18 21.06
N GLY A 43 -5.65 2.24 20.20
CA GLY A 43 -6.78 1.33 20.48
C GLY A 43 -8.17 2.01 20.48
N VAL A 44 -8.26 3.27 20.01
CA VAL A 44 -9.51 4.03 19.89
C VAL A 44 -9.75 4.46 18.45
N PRO A 45 -11.00 4.67 18.03
CA PRO A 45 -11.30 5.11 16.67
C PRO A 45 -10.61 6.44 16.34
N THR A 46 -9.95 6.50 15.20
CA THR A 46 -9.34 7.72 14.68
C THR A 46 -10.38 8.55 13.93
N ARG A 47 -10.40 9.86 14.17
CA ARG A 47 -11.25 10.81 13.45
C ARG A 47 -10.38 11.68 12.56
N ILE A 48 -10.61 11.59 11.25
CA ILE A 48 -9.98 12.42 10.24
C ILE A 48 -11.08 13.28 9.61
N ARG A 49 -10.86 14.58 9.54
CA ARG A 49 -11.83 15.49 8.93
C ARG A 49 -11.72 15.39 7.41
N ALA A 50 -12.78 14.95 6.74
CA ALA A 50 -12.93 15.07 5.30
C ALA A 50 -13.22 16.53 4.92
N SER A 51 -12.64 16.99 3.80
CA SER A 51 -12.75 18.37 3.33
C SER A 51 -12.68 18.40 1.81
N HIS A 52 -13.79 18.02 1.13
CA HIS A 52 -13.91 18.04 -0.32
C HIS A 52 -15.33 18.45 -0.72
N GLU A 53 -15.49 18.83 -1.99
CA GLU A 53 -16.79 19.17 -2.57
C GLU A 53 -17.36 17.94 -3.28
N ALA A 54 -18.69 17.74 -3.17
CA ALA A 54 -19.39 16.74 -3.95
C ALA A 54 -19.85 17.37 -5.27
N HIS A 55 -19.53 16.73 -6.39
CA HIS A 55 -19.94 17.17 -7.71
C HIS A 55 -21.21 16.44 -8.17
N PHE A 56 -22.23 17.21 -8.58
CA PHE A 56 -23.45 16.70 -9.16
C PHE A 56 -23.53 17.11 -10.62
N ASP A 57 -23.89 16.17 -11.50
CA ASP A 57 -24.24 16.45 -12.89
C ASP A 57 -25.63 15.88 -13.17
N TRP A 58 -26.60 16.76 -13.29
CA TRP A 58 -28.00 16.42 -13.50
C TRP A 58 -28.32 16.04 -14.95
N SER A 59 -27.34 16.11 -15.86
CA SER A 59 -27.47 15.70 -17.26
C SER A 59 -27.10 14.23 -17.51
N TYR A 60 -26.46 13.59 -16.52
CA TYR A 60 -26.03 12.19 -16.57
C TYR A 60 -25.24 11.83 -17.86
N PRO A 61 -24.17 12.56 -18.20
CA PRO A 61 -23.47 12.37 -19.45
C PRO A 61 -22.74 11.02 -19.50
N ALA A 62 -22.63 10.44 -20.71
CA ALA A 62 -21.67 9.37 -20.99
C ALA A 62 -20.35 10.03 -21.42
N ASP A 63 -19.63 10.57 -20.47
CA ASP A 63 -18.51 11.48 -20.68
C ASP A 63 -17.14 10.79 -20.74
N HIS A 64 -17.04 9.52 -20.29
CA HIS A 64 -15.79 8.81 -20.24
C HIS A 64 -15.91 7.31 -20.58
N PRO A 65 -15.87 6.93 -21.88
CA PRO A 65 -16.14 5.56 -22.34
C PRO A 65 -15.26 4.48 -21.70
N GLU A 66 -13.98 4.78 -21.41
CA GLU A 66 -13.05 3.83 -20.76
C GLU A 66 -13.45 3.56 -19.31
N MET A 67 -13.88 4.58 -18.55
CA MET A 67 -14.40 4.40 -17.19
C MET A 67 -15.75 3.68 -17.18
N ALA A 68 -16.62 3.96 -18.16
CA ALA A 68 -17.86 3.20 -18.37
C ALA A 68 -17.57 1.71 -18.66
N ALA A 69 -16.50 1.40 -19.39
CA ALA A 69 -16.06 0.02 -19.62
C ALA A 69 -15.57 -0.64 -18.32
N LEU A 70 -14.76 0.06 -17.51
CA LEU A 70 -14.34 -0.43 -16.19
C LEU A 70 -15.53 -0.72 -15.28
N TYR A 71 -16.53 0.16 -15.26
CA TYR A 71 -17.77 -0.05 -14.49
C TYR A 71 -18.51 -1.32 -14.95
N ARG A 72 -18.64 -1.56 -16.26
CA ARG A 72 -19.25 -2.81 -16.76
C ARG A 72 -18.45 -4.04 -16.35
N HIS A 73 -17.12 -4.00 -16.46
CA HIS A 73 -16.23 -5.09 -16.04
C HIS A 73 -16.30 -5.34 -14.53
N ALA A 74 -16.34 -4.28 -13.72
CA ALA A 74 -16.49 -4.41 -12.26
C ALA A 74 -17.78 -5.12 -11.89
N LYS A 75 -18.93 -4.71 -12.48
CA LYS A 75 -20.21 -5.39 -12.24
C LYS A 75 -20.22 -6.85 -12.65
N ALA A 76 -19.62 -7.18 -13.80
CA ALA A 76 -19.55 -8.56 -14.29
C ALA A 76 -18.59 -9.42 -13.46
N GLY A 77 -17.58 -8.81 -12.86
CA GLY A 77 -16.55 -9.48 -12.03
C GLY A 77 -16.87 -9.55 -10.54
N GLN A 78 -18.06 -9.12 -10.11
CA GLN A 78 -18.43 -9.15 -8.68
C GLN A 78 -18.40 -10.58 -8.13
N TRP A 79 -17.92 -10.71 -6.93
CA TRP A 79 -17.86 -11.98 -6.20
C TRP A 79 -18.28 -11.80 -4.74
N ASN A 80 -18.70 -12.89 -4.10
CA ASN A 80 -19.12 -12.89 -2.70
C ASN A 80 -17.97 -13.45 -1.83
N ALA A 81 -17.64 -12.76 -0.75
CA ALA A 81 -16.67 -13.20 0.26
C ALA A 81 -16.95 -14.62 0.78
N ASP A 82 -18.23 -14.97 0.97
CA ASP A 82 -18.64 -16.30 1.42
C ASP A 82 -18.37 -17.42 0.41
N SER A 83 -18.11 -17.10 -0.85
CA SER A 83 -17.77 -18.10 -1.88
C SER A 83 -16.32 -18.58 -1.80
N LEU A 84 -15.48 -17.99 -0.94
CA LEU A 84 -14.15 -18.52 -0.64
C LEU A 84 -14.26 -19.80 0.20
N PRO A 85 -13.32 -20.76 0.04
CA PRO A 85 -13.37 -22.04 0.78
C PRO A 85 -12.95 -21.88 2.25
N TRP A 86 -13.75 -21.16 3.05
CA TRP A 86 -13.47 -20.88 4.46
C TRP A 86 -13.36 -22.09 5.37
N SER A 87 -13.84 -23.26 4.93
CA SER A 87 -13.67 -24.54 5.63
C SER A 87 -12.24 -25.08 5.58
N THR A 88 -11.37 -24.53 4.71
CA THR A 88 -9.95 -24.89 4.62
C THR A 88 -9.28 -24.70 5.98
N SER A 89 -8.65 -25.76 6.50
CA SER A 89 -7.80 -25.66 7.69
C SER A 89 -6.48 -24.98 7.32
N VAL A 90 -6.09 -24.00 8.09
CA VAL A 90 -4.82 -23.26 7.90
C VAL A 90 -3.95 -23.48 9.12
N ASP A 91 -2.80 -24.12 8.94
CA ASP A 91 -1.74 -24.18 9.94
C ASP A 91 -0.62 -23.21 9.53
N PRO A 92 -0.48 -22.05 10.17
CA PRO A 92 0.54 -21.05 9.80
C PRO A 92 1.99 -21.53 10.07
N LEU A 93 2.15 -22.66 10.77
CA LEU A 93 3.46 -23.25 11.08
C LEU A 93 3.77 -24.48 10.21
N SER A 94 2.88 -24.87 9.31
CA SER A 94 3.09 -25.99 8.41
C SER A 94 4.33 -25.79 7.55
N PRO A 95 5.27 -26.73 7.53
CA PRO A 95 6.41 -26.67 6.62
C PRO A 95 6.02 -26.98 5.17
N GLU A 96 4.88 -27.67 4.95
CA GLU A 96 4.43 -28.12 3.64
C GLU A 96 3.56 -27.07 2.93
N VAL A 97 2.83 -26.26 3.70
CA VAL A 97 1.90 -25.25 3.17
C VAL A 97 2.24 -23.88 3.78
N ALA A 98 3.44 -23.42 3.52
CA ALA A 98 3.97 -22.20 4.10
C ALA A 98 3.24 -20.94 3.60
N LEU A 99 2.96 -20.00 4.50
CA LEU A 99 2.48 -18.66 4.16
C LEU A 99 3.54 -17.84 3.42
N LEU A 100 4.81 -17.97 3.85
CA LEU A 100 5.99 -17.38 3.23
C LEU A 100 7.10 -18.45 3.14
N PRO A 101 7.91 -18.44 2.07
CA PRO A 101 9.03 -19.37 1.94
C PRO A 101 10.12 -19.09 2.97
N GLU A 102 10.91 -20.10 3.31
CA GLU A 102 12.01 -19.98 4.28
C GLU A 102 13.03 -18.89 3.88
N GLY A 103 13.31 -18.73 2.59
CA GLY A 103 14.22 -17.71 2.05
C GLY A 103 13.65 -16.27 2.07
N PHE A 104 12.44 -16.04 2.60
CA PHE A 104 11.88 -14.70 2.70
C PHE A 104 12.69 -13.80 3.61
N LEU A 105 13.20 -14.34 4.72
CA LEU A 105 14.13 -13.67 5.65
C LEU A 105 15.49 -14.39 5.65
N ASP A 106 16.58 -13.62 5.68
CA ASP A 106 17.93 -14.17 5.81
C ASP A 106 18.26 -14.46 7.29
N PHE A 107 18.11 -15.71 7.68
CA PHE A 107 18.44 -16.16 9.03
C PHE A 107 19.94 -16.11 9.32
N GLY A 108 20.82 -16.20 8.32
CA GLY A 108 22.27 -16.06 8.48
C GLY A 108 22.65 -14.64 8.94
N LEU A 109 21.92 -13.61 8.52
CA LEU A 109 22.10 -12.25 9.02
C LEU A 109 21.67 -12.12 10.49
N LEU A 110 20.61 -12.82 10.93
CA LEU A 110 20.24 -12.87 12.34
C LEU A 110 21.34 -13.54 13.18
N GLU A 111 21.89 -14.68 12.69
CA GLU A 111 22.98 -15.41 13.36
C GLU A 111 24.25 -14.57 13.47
N LYS A 112 24.59 -13.79 12.43
CA LYS A 112 25.70 -12.82 12.45
C LYS A 112 25.57 -11.80 13.58
N HIS A 113 24.34 -11.45 13.94
CA HIS A 113 24.04 -10.58 15.09
C HIS A 113 23.79 -11.33 16.42
N GLY A 114 24.16 -12.61 16.49
CA GLY A 114 24.05 -13.41 17.70
C GLY A 114 22.65 -13.92 18.02
N VAL A 115 21.73 -13.89 17.05
CA VAL A 115 20.36 -14.40 17.21
C VAL A 115 20.23 -15.75 16.49
N HIS A 116 20.24 -16.82 17.25
CA HIS A 116 20.04 -18.19 16.77
C HIS A 116 18.58 -18.60 17.02
N LEU A 117 17.89 -19.02 15.97
CA LEU A 117 16.51 -19.51 16.02
C LEU A 117 16.45 -20.97 15.61
N SER A 118 15.72 -21.77 16.38
CA SER A 118 15.38 -23.15 16.01
C SER A 118 14.50 -23.18 14.73
N PRO A 119 14.39 -24.31 14.02
CA PRO A 119 13.51 -24.43 12.86
C PRO A 119 12.05 -24.06 13.16
N GLU A 120 11.56 -24.34 14.34
CA GLU A 120 10.21 -23.97 14.76
C GLU A 120 10.09 -22.45 14.97
N GLU A 121 11.05 -21.82 15.63
CA GLU A 121 11.07 -20.36 15.83
C GLU A 121 11.18 -19.62 14.50
N ARG A 122 11.93 -20.14 13.52
CA ARG A 122 12.00 -19.59 12.16
C ARG A 122 10.63 -19.60 11.49
N ARG A 123 9.89 -20.73 11.55
CA ARG A 123 8.51 -20.80 11.02
C ARG A 123 7.56 -19.83 11.73
N ARG A 124 7.63 -19.74 13.06
CA ARG A 124 6.84 -18.78 13.83
C ARG A 124 7.13 -17.34 13.45
N LEU A 125 8.40 -17.00 13.23
CA LEU A 125 8.77 -15.66 12.77
C LEU A 125 8.26 -15.35 11.36
N LEU A 126 8.37 -16.30 10.42
CA LEU A 126 7.81 -16.15 9.06
C LEU A 126 6.28 -16.01 9.10
N ALA A 127 5.60 -16.78 9.94
CA ALA A 127 4.16 -16.64 10.18
C ALA A 127 3.81 -15.26 10.77
N SER A 128 4.63 -14.74 11.69
CA SER A 128 4.46 -13.39 12.23
C SER A 128 4.65 -12.32 11.17
N ILE A 129 5.63 -12.46 10.27
CA ILE A 129 5.87 -11.53 9.15
C ILE A 129 4.68 -11.59 8.16
N ALA A 130 4.19 -12.78 7.81
CA ALA A 130 3.02 -12.94 6.94
C ALA A 130 1.78 -12.29 7.56
N THR A 131 1.52 -12.55 8.84
CA THR A 131 0.41 -11.95 9.59
C THR A 131 0.51 -10.43 9.64
N TRP A 132 1.73 -9.92 9.85
CA TRP A 132 1.99 -8.48 9.83
C TRP A 132 1.71 -7.87 8.45
N LEU A 133 2.19 -8.49 7.36
CA LEU A 133 1.92 -8.04 5.99
C LEU A 133 0.41 -7.98 5.72
N LEU A 134 -0.32 -9.06 6.02
CA LEU A 134 -1.77 -9.13 5.84
C LEU A 134 -2.52 -8.11 6.71
N SER A 135 -2.03 -7.84 7.92
CA SER A 135 -2.59 -6.78 8.77
C SER A 135 -2.39 -5.39 8.16
N GLN A 136 -1.21 -5.12 7.58
CA GLN A 136 -0.96 -3.85 6.90
C GLN A 136 -1.78 -3.72 5.60
N PHE A 137 -2.10 -4.82 4.92
CA PHE A 137 -3.04 -4.81 3.80
C PHE A 137 -4.43 -4.45 4.30
N LEU A 138 -4.97 -5.16 5.29
CA LEU A 138 -6.28 -4.85 5.89
C LEU A 138 -6.41 -3.37 6.28
N HIS A 139 -5.40 -2.79 6.91
CA HIS A 139 -5.42 -1.37 7.27
C HIS A 139 -5.36 -0.45 6.04
N GLY A 140 -4.66 -0.87 4.99
CA GLY A 140 -4.65 -0.19 3.69
C GLY A 140 -6.03 -0.20 3.04
N GLU A 141 -6.69 -1.37 2.99
CA GLU A 141 -8.03 -1.55 2.43
C GLU A 141 -9.09 -0.70 3.16
N GLN A 142 -9.00 -0.59 4.50
CA GLN A 142 -9.88 0.33 5.23
C GLN A 142 -9.65 1.79 4.79
N GLY A 143 -8.41 2.18 4.56
CA GLY A 143 -8.08 3.51 4.00
C GLY A 143 -8.62 3.65 2.58
N ALA A 144 -8.50 2.61 1.74
CA ALA A 144 -8.98 2.57 0.37
C ALA A 144 -10.50 2.68 0.31
N LEU A 145 -11.23 1.97 1.17
CA LEU A 145 -12.69 2.07 1.30
C LEU A 145 -13.17 3.52 1.49
N PHE A 146 -12.57 4.24 2.42
CA PHE A 146 -12.98 5.63 2.68
C PHE A 146 -12.48 6.59 1.59
N ALA A 147 -11.28 6.36 1.03
CA ALA A 147 -10.77 7.17 -0.06
C ALA A 147 -11.61 7.00 -1.33
N ALA A 148 -12.01 5.77 -1.67
CA ALA A 148 -12.90 5.47 -2.80
C ALA A 148 -14.26 6.18 -2.64
N ALA A 149 -14.84 6.20 -1.43
CA ALA A 149 -16.06 6.95 -1.14
C ALA A 149 -15.88 8.46 -1.39
N GLN A 150 -14.81 9.07 -0.87
CA GLN A 150 -14.51 10.49 -1.08
C GLN A 150 -14.23 10.82 -2.56
N VAL A 151 -13.54 9.94 -3.27
CA VAL A 151 -13.29 10.09 -4.70
C VAL A 151 -14.59 10.04 -5.49
N THR A 152 -15.51 9.13 -5.15
CA THR A 152 -16.82 9.01 -5.79
C THR A 152 -17.63 10.29 -5.68
N GLU A 153 -17.55 10.98 -4.56
CA GLU A 153 -18.21 12.30 -4.39
C GLU A 153 -17.50 13.40 -5.18
N ALA A 154 -16.16 13.42 -5.13
CA ALA A 154 -15.35 14.56 -5.58
C ALA A 154 -15.01 14.54 -7.07
N VAL A 155 -15.01 13.39 -7.75
CA VAL A 155 -14.68 13.28 -9.18
C VAL A 155 -15.72 14.02 -10.06
N GLN A 156 -15.23 14.68 -11.12
CA GLN A 156 -16.04 15.59 -11.92
C GLN A 156 -16.73 14.94 -13.12
N PHE A 157 -16.37 13.72 -13.49
CA PHE A 157 -16.97 12.97 -14.60
C PHE A 157 -17.93 11.90 -14.10
N PHE A 158 -19.09 11.78 -14.73
CA PHE A 158 -20.18 10.94 -14.25
C PHE A 158 -19.86 9.44 -14.34
N ASP A 159 -19.26 8.99 -15.45
CA ASP A 159 -18.82 7.60 -15.60
C ASP A 159 -17.82 7.19 -14.53
N GLY A 160 -16.99 8.12 -14.05
CA GLY A 160 -16.08 7.91 -12.93
C GLY A 160 -16.80 7.71 -11.58
N LYS A 161 -17.91 8.40 -11.34
CA LYS A 161 -18.75 8.21 -10.15
C LYS A 161 -19.36 6.81 -10.11
N LEU A 162 -19.85 6.34 -11.26
CA LEU A 162 -20.41 5.00 -11.37
C LEU A 162 -19.37 3.91 -11.09
N TYR A 163 -18.16 4.09 -11.62
CA TYR A 163 -17.06 3.16 -11.33
C TYR A 163 -16.62 3.25 -9.85
N GLY A 164 -16.47 4.46 -9.32
CA GLY A 164 -16.11 4.69 -7.92
C GLY A 164 -17.05 3.98 -6.94
N ALA A 165 -18.35 3.94 -7.22
CA ALA A 165 -19.31 3.21 -6.39
C ALA A 165 -19.04 1.70 -6.37
N THR A 166 -18.58 1.10 -7.47
CA THR A 166 -18.15 -0.31 -7.48
C THR A 166 -16.87 -0.53 -6.71
N GLN A 167 -15.92 0.42 -6.77
CA GLN A 167 -14.69 0.35 -5.99
C GLN A 167 -15.00 0.40 -4.49
N VAL A 168 -15.88 1.29 -4.01
CA VAL A 168 -16.30 1.30 -2.59
C VAL A 168 -16.80 -0.07 -2.12
N MET A 169 -17.55 -0.76 -2.97
CA MET A 169 -18.03 -2.12 -2.66
C MET A 169 -16.90 -3.16 -2.68
N ASP A 170 -15.98 -3.07 -3.64
CA ASP A 170 -14.81 -3.94 -3.73
C ASP A 170 -13.94 -3.81 -2.46
N GLU A 171 -13.61 -2.58 -2.03
CA GLU A 171 -12.81 -2.30 -0.83
C GLU A 171 -13.48 -2.80 0.46
N GLY A 172 -14.81 -2.64 0.57
CA GLY A 172 -15.56 -3.20 1.69
C GLY A 172 -15.39 -4.72 1.79
N ARG A 173 -15.43 -5.41 0.67
CA ARG A 173 -15.22 -6.86 0.57
C ARG A 173 -13.77 -7.25 0.86
N HIS A 174 -12.77 -6.45 0.42
CA HIS A 174 -11.36 -6.69 0.74
C HIS A 174 -11.12 -6.59 2.25
N VAL A 175 -11.67 -5.57 2.91
CA VAL A 175 -11.64 -5.46 4.39
C VAL A 175 -12.25 -6.71 5.03
N GLU A 176 -13.41 -7.16 4.57
CA GLU A 176 -14.10 -8.34 5.09
C GLU A 176 -13.21 -9.61 5.00
N VAL A 177 -12.66 -9.89 3.82
CA VAL A 177 -11.90 -11.14 3.62
C VAL A 177 -10.55 -11.15 4.31
N PHE A 178 -9.82 -10.02 4.33
CA PHE A 178 -8.56 -9.94 5.07
C PHE A 178 -8.78 -10.01 6.58
N HIS A 179 -9.80 -9.32 7.10
CA HIS A 179 -10.15 -9.38 8.52
C HIS A 179 -10.53 -10.81 8.92
N ARG A 180 -11.41 -11.44 8.17
CA ARG A 180 -11.84 -12.83 8.41
C ARG A 180 -10.69 -13.82 8.36
N TYR A 181 -9.76 -13.66 7.41
CA TYR A 181 -8.58 -14.52 7.32
C TYR A 181 -7.66 -14.34 8.53
N LEU A 182 -7.36 -13.10 8.91
CA LEU A 182 -6.53 -12.81 10.08
C LEU A 182 -7.15 -13.33 11.38
N GLU A 183 -8.45 -13.10 11.58
CA GLU A 183 -9.17 -13.50 12.79
C GLU A 183 -9.33 -15.03 12.89
N GLN A 184 -9.89 -15.65 11.83
CA GLN A 184 -10.28 -17.05 11.89
C GLN A 184 -9.15 -18.03 11.59
N LYS A 185 -8.14 -17.63 10.81
CA LYS A 185 -7.07 -18.52 10.35
C LYS A 185 -5.75 -18.28 11.06
N LEU A 186 -5.42 -17.01 11.36
CA LEU A 186 -4.15 -16.67 12.00
C LEU A 186 -4.30 -16.31 13.48
N GLY A 187 -5.49 -15.95 13.94
CA GLY A 187 -5.79 -15.59 15.33
C GLY A 187 -5.01 -14.36 15.82
N LYS A 188 -4.53 -13.51 14.90
CA LYS A 188 -3.69 -12.36 15.24
C LYS A 188 -3.84 -11.23 14.26
N LEU A 189 -3.86 -9.99 14.80
CA LEU A 189 -3.87 -8.73 14.06
C LEU A 189 -2.80 -7.81 14.62
N TYR A 190 -1.89 -7.35 13.76
CA TYR A 190 -0.92 -6.30 14.12
C TYR A 190 -1.53 -4.92 13.97
N GLN A 191 -1.05 -3.97 14.75
CA GLN A 191 -1.45 -2.57 14.67
C GLN A 191 -1.01 -1.95 13.33
N VAL A 192 -1.72 -0.88 12.92
CA VAL A 192 -1.35 -0.11 11.74
C VAL A 192 0.05 0.48 11.87
N ASN A 193 0.85 0.37 10.80
CA ASN A 193 2.16 0.99 10.76
C ASN A 193 2.04 2.52 10.72
N ASP A 194 2.87 3.22 11.47
CA ASP A 194 2.80 4.68 11.60
C ASP A 194 3.00 5.41 10.26
N ASN A 195 3.86 4.90 9.36
CA ASN A 195 4.03 5.49 8.03
C ASN A 195 2.77 5.32 7.16
N LEU A 196 2.10 4.16 7.23
CA LEU A 196 0.83 3.93 6.55
C LEU A 196 -0.25 4.88 7.09
N PHE A 197 -0.32 5.03 8.40
CA PHE A 197 -1.24 5.99 9.04
C PHE A 197 -1.03 7.42 8.51
N VAL A 198 0.22 7.89 8.42
CA VAL A 198 0.55 9.24 7.91
C VAL A 198 0.05 9.41 6.48
N ILE A 199 0.24 8.41 5.62
CA ILE A 199 -0.18 8.46 4.22
C ILE A 199 -1.70 8.55 4.13
N ILE A 200 -2.42 7.67 4.83
CA ILE A 200 -3.89 7.64 4.84
C ILE A 200 -4.43 8.97 5.41
N ASP A 201 -3.93 9.43 6.54
CA ASP A 201 -4.36 10.69 7.16
C ASP A 201 -4.14 11.89 6.23
N SER A 202 -2.99 11.95 5.53
CA SER A 202 -2.69 13.02 4.57
C SER A 202 -3.66 13.02 3.40
N LEU A 203 -3.89 11.89 2.76
CA LEU A 203 -4.77 11.82 1.59
C LEU A 203 -6.25 12.01 1.94
N MET A 204 -6.69 11.52 3.11
CA MET A 204 -8.07 11.66 3.56
C MET A 204 -8.42 13.10 3.92
N SER A 205 -7.47 13.86 4.46
CA SER A 205 -7.66 15.26 4.85
C SER A 205 -7.45 16.26 3.71
N ASP A 206 -6.88 15.86 2.57
CA ASP A 206 -6.73 16.73 1.40
C ASP A 206 -8.09 16.98 0.74
N SER A 207 -8.39 18.23 0.37
CA SER A 207 -9.66 18.60 -0.27
C SER A 207 -9.68 18.35 -1.77
N ARG A 208 -8.52 18.13 -2.39
CA ARG A 208 -8.37 18.05 -3.84
C ARG A 208 -8.59 16.61 -4.31
N TRP A 209 -9.51 16.42 -5.23
CA TRP A 209 -9.86 15.10 -5.76
C TRP A 209 -8.66 14.38 -6.43
N ASP A 210 -7.84 15.12 -7.17
CA ASP A 210 -6.65 14.59 -7.84
C ASP A 210 -5.57 14.10 -6.86
N MET A 211 -5.45 14.73 -5.69
CA MET A 211 -4.55 14.28 -4.62
C MET A 211 -5.06 13.00 -3.95
N LYS A 212 -6.39 12.85 -3.83
CA LYS A 212 -6.99 11.61 -3.32
C LYS A 212 -6.71 10.44 -4.25
N PHE A 213 -6.94 10.62 -5.56
CA PHE A 213 -6.59 9.64 -6.58
C PHE A 213 -5.09 9.30 -6.59
N LEU A 214 -4.24 10.33 -6.61
CA LEU A 214 -2.79 10.12 -6.56
C LEU A 214 -2.38 9.32 -5.33
N GLY A 215 -2.92 9.69 -4.16
CA GLY A 215 -2.59 9.05 -2.90
C GLY A 215 -3.08 7.61 -2.80
N MET A 216 -4.31 7.35 -3.16
CA MET A 216 -4.87 6.01 -3.02
C MET A 216 -4.60 5.14 -4.24
N GLN A 217 -5.19 5.42 -5.39
CA GLN A 217 -5.14 4.52 -6.54
C GLN A 217 -3.72 4.36 -7.12
N ILE A 218 -2.90 5.39 -7.09
CA ILE A 218 -1.54 5.32 -7.65
C ILE A 218 -0.51 4.91 -6.59
N MET A 219 -0.49 5.58 -5.43
CA MET A 219 0.57 5.35 -4.44
C MET A 219 0.29 4.13 -3.56
N VAL A 220 -0.90 4.00 -2.99
CA VAL A 220 -1.23 2.89 -2.06
C VAL A 220 -1.56 1.62 -2.82
N GLU A 221 -2.58 1.64 -3.67
CA GLU A 221 -3.05 0.45 -4.42
C GLU A 221 -2.06 0.04 -5.52
N GLY A 222 -1.39 1.00 -6.17
CA GLY A 222 -0.34 0.71 -7.15
C GLY A 222 0.82 -0.08 -6.54
N LEU A 223 1.21 0.20 -5.29
CA LEU A 223 2.19 -0.59 -4.53
C LEU A 223 1.59 -1.91 -4.03
N ALA A 224 0.35 -1.88 -3.52
CA ALA A 224 -0.34 -3.05 -2.99
C ALA A 224 -0.50 -4.13 -4.07
N LEU A 225 -0.83 -3.75 -5.29
CA LEU A 225 -0.95 -4.67 -6.43
C LEU A 225 0.35 -5.47 -6.67
N GLY A 226 1.51 -4.83 -6.57
CA GLY A 226 2.80 -5.52 -6.65
C GLY A 226 3.04 -6.46 -5.47
N ALA A 227 2.66 -6.04 -4.26
CA ALA A 227 2.80 -6.81 -3.03
C ALA A 227 1.89 -8.05 -3.04
N PHE A 228 0.63 -7.89 -3.44
CA PHE A 228 -0.33 -9.00 -3.57
C PHE A 228 0.13 -10.02 -4.61
N GLY A 229 0.60 -9.57 -5.77
CA GLY A 229 1.11 -10.45 -6.82
C GLY A 229 2.31 -11.27 -6.35
N MET A 230 3.23 -10.66 -5.63
CA MET A 230 4.37 -11.35 -5.07
C MET A 230 3.94 -12.37 -4.00
N LEU A 231 3.09 -11.98 -3.05
CA LEU A 231 2.59 -12.89 -2.01
C LEU A 231 1.78 -14.05 -2.62
N TYR A 232 0.97 -13.78 -3.66
CA TYR A 232 0.23 -14.80 -4.41
C TYR A 232 1.16 -15.88 -5.00
N ARG A 233 2.31 -15.47 -5.55
CA ARG A 233 3.27 -16.42 -6.14
C ARG A 233 4.06 -17.20 -5.09
N GLN A 234 4.32 -16.59 -3.93
CA GLN A 234 5.17 -17.20 -2.90
C GLN A 234 4.40 -18.06 -1.90
N THR A 235 3.15 -17.72 -1.60
CA THR A 235 2.36 -18.53 -0.66
C THR A 235 1.95 -19.86 -1.26
N GLN A 236 2.05 -20.91 -0.48
CA GLN A 236 1.55 -22.24 -0.81
C GLN A 236 0.18 -22.50 -0.17
N GLU A 237 -0.31 -21.60 0.69
CA GLU A 237 -1.57 -21.76 1.38
C GLU A 237 -2.77 -21.48 0.42
N PRO A 238 -3.62 -22.50 0.15
CA PRO A 238 -4.58 -22.42 -0.95
C PRO A 238 -5.70 -21.40 -0.74
N LEU A 239 -6.18 -21.20 0.50
CA LEU A 239 -7.21 -20.19 0.78
C LEU A 239 -6.67 -18.78 0.60
N LEU A 240 -5.47 -18.49 1.11
CA LEU A 240 -4.82 -17.19 0.93
C LEU A 240 -4.55 -16.92 -0.56
N ARG A 241 -4.11 -17.94 -1.28
CA ARG A 241 -3.85 -17.82 -2.72
C ARG A 241 -5.13 -17.49 -3.51
N GLU A 242 -6.27 -18.16 -3.21
CA GLU A 242 -7.54 -17.86 -3.88
C GLU A 242 -8.08 -16.47 -3.48
N LEU A 243 -7.94 -16.07 -2.21
CA LEU A 243 -8.27 -14.74 -1.72
C LEU A 243 -7.48 -13.67 -2.50
N LEU A 244 -6.16 -13.77 -2.50
CA LEU A 244 -5.28 -12.81 -3.19
C LEU A 244 -5.57 -12.74 -4.69
N LYS A 245 -5.85 -13.87 -5.34
CA LYS A 245 -6.22 -13.91 -6.75
C LYS A 245 -7.45 -13.06 -7.08
N ARG A 246 -8.46 -13.06 -6.20
CA ARG A 246 -9.67 -12.26 -6.39
C ARG A 246 -9.41 -10.78 -6.15
N VAL A 247 -8.72 -10.46 -5.05
CA VAL A 247 -8.33 -9.09 -4.72
C VAL A 247 -7.46 -8.48 -5.84
N ILE A 248 -6.44 -9.17 -6.35
CA ILE A 248 -5.59 -8.69 -7.45
C ILE A 248 -6.40 -8.30 -8.70
N ARG A 249 -7.47 -9.05 -9.01
CA ARG A 249 -8.32 -8.73 -10.16
C ARG A 249 -9.12 -7.44 -9.97
N ASP A 250 -9.55 -7.17 -8.75
CA ASP A 250 -10.23 -5.93 -8.41
C ASP A 250 -9.22 -4.77 -8.41
N GLU A 251 -8.09 -4.91 -7.74
CA GLU A 251 -7.03 -3.89 -7.66
C GLU A 251 -6.47 -3.44 -9.01
N ALA A 252 -6.34 -4.37 -9.96
CA ALA A 252 -5.89 -4.02 -11.31
C ALA A 252 -6.84 -2.99 -11.97
N ARG A 253 -8.15 -3.06 -11.69
CA ARG A 253 -9.13 -2.08 -12.17
C ARG A 253 -9.06 -0.75 -11.41
N HIS A 254 -8.82 -0.80 -10.09
CA HIS A 254 -8.70 0.39 -9.25
C HIS A 254 -7.52 1.26 -9.68
N VAL A 255 -6.35 0.66 -9.87
CA VAL A 255 -5.15 1.38 -10.33
C VAL A 255 -5.35 1.90 -11.77
N HIS A 256 -5.98 1.13 -12.65
CA HIS A 256 -6.32 1.58 -14.01
C HIS A 256 -7.25 2.80 -13.99
N TYR A 257 -8.26 2.79 -13.13
CA TYR A 257 -9.15 3.95 -12.92
C TYR A 257 -8.36 5.20 -12.49
N GLY A 258 -7.41 5.05 -11.56
CA GLY A 258 -6.53 6.13 -11.15
C GLY A 258 -5.69 6.70 -12.30
N VAL A 259 -5.13 5.84 -13.16
CA VAL A 259 -4.37 6.26 -14.35
C VAL A 259 -5.25 7.02 -15.34
N LEU A 260 -6.47 6.53 -15.64
CA LEU A 260 -7.40 7.21 -16.53
C LEU A 260 -7.82 8.58 -15.99
N ALA A 261 -8.14 8.68 -14.69
CA ALA A 261 -8.58 9.93 -14.07
C ALA A 261 -7.46 10.99 -14.06
N LEU A 262 -6.22 10.59 -13.83
CA LEU A 262 -5.12 11.53 -13.58
C LEU A 262 -4.30 11.88 -14.82
N ARG A 263 -4.26 11.02 -15.85
CA ARG A 263 -3.43 11.23 -17.04
C ARG A 263 -3.70 12.59 -17.70
N GLU A 264 -4.93 12.89 -18.01
CA GLU A 264 -5.30 14.15 -18.65
C GLU A 264 -5.18 15.31 -17.67
N GLN A 265 -5.66 15.16 -16.45
CA GLN A 265 -5.59 16.15 -15.40
C GLN A 265 -4.15 16.65 -15.18
N PHE A 266 -3.18 15.75 -15.10
CA PHE A 266 -1.80 16.11 -14.77
C PHE A 266 -0.99 16.55 -15.98
N THR A 267 -1.32 16.08 -17.18
CA THR A 267 -0.59 16.47 -18.39
C THR A 267 -1.12 17.74 -19.06
N LYS A 268 -2.43 18.05 -18.91
CA LYS A 268 -3.07 19.17 -19.63
C LYS A 268 -3.64 20.26 -18.72
N HIS A 269 -4.09 19.95 -17.51
CA HIS A 269 -4.88 20.89 -16.71
C HIS A 269 -4.13 21.47 -15.51
N LEU A 270 -3.10 20.81 -15.00
CA LEU A 270 -2.29 21.37 -13.91
C LEU A 270 -1.33 22.44 -14.40
N SER A 271 -1.25 23.55 -13.67
CA SER A 271 -0.14 24.47 -13.80
C SER A 271 1.19 23.79 -13.44
N GLU A 272 2.31 24.32 -13.95
CA GLU A 272 3.64 23.80 -13.62
C GLU A 272 3.90 23.80 -12.10
N ARG A 273 3.39 24.80 -11.39
CA ARG A 273 3.51 24.90 -9.93
C ARG A 273 2.78 23.76 -9.21
N GLU A 274 1.58 23.44 -9.65
CA GLU A 274 0.76 22.35 -9.08
C GLU A 274 1.37 20.99 -9.39
N ARG A 275 1.82 20.77 -10.63
CA ARG A 275 2.50 19.54 -11.01
C ARG A 275 3.75 19.30 -10.17
N ARG A 276 4.59 20.30 -9.96
CA ARG A 276 5.77 20.20 -9.08
C ARG A 276 5.40 19.82 -7.65
N GLU A 277 4.29 20.32 -7.13
CA GLU A 277 3.80 19.94 -5.81
C GLU A 277 3.42 18.44 -5.77
N ARG A 278 2.70 17.93 -6.80
CA ARG A 278 2.33 16.50 -6.90
C ARG A 278 3.57 15.61 -7.04
N GLU A 279 4.53 16.01 -7.84
CA GLU A 279 5.81 15.30 -7.98
C GLU A 279 6.56 15.21 -6.64
N ASP A 280 6.69 16.31 -5.93
CA ASP A 280 7.36 16.35 -4.62
C ASP A 280 6.60 15.49 -3.59
N TRP A 281 5.28 15.62 -3.55
CA TRP A 281 4.45 14.84 -2.63
C TRP A 281 4.55 13.33 -2.92
N ALA A 282 4.41 12.93 -4.19
CA ALA A 282 4.51 11.52 -4.59
C ALA A 282 5.87 10.91 -4.22
N PHE A 283 6.96 11.67 -4.37
CA PHE A 283 8.29 11.22 -3.98
C PHE A 283 8.39 10.99 -2.47
N GLU A 284 7.94 11.95 -1.64
CA GLU A 284 7.99 11.80 -0.18
C GLU A 284 7.11 10.63 0.30
N VAL A 285 5.94 10.45 -0.30
CA VAL A 285 5.08 9.29 -0.01
C VAL A 285 5.75 7.98 -0.43
N ALA A 286 6.46 7.95 -1.56
CA ALA A 286 7.24 6.77 -1.97
C ALA A 286 8.31 6.39 -0.92
N LEU A 287 8.95 7.38 -0.27
CA LEU A 287 9.89 7.14 0.83
C LEU A 287 9.19 6.61 2.08
N LEU A 288 8.04 7.16 2.47
CA LEU A 288 7.23 6.64 3.58
C LEU A 288 6.80 5.19 3.31
N MET A 289 6.36 4.90 2.06
CA MET A 289 6.02 3.55 1.62
C MET A 289 7.21 2.59 1.70
N ARG A 290 8.41 3.02 1.34
CA ARG A 290 9.63 2.22 1.50
C ARG A 290 9.92 1.92 2.98
N ASN A 291 9.79 2.93 3.84
CA ASN A 291 10.14 2.84 5.26
C ASN A 291 9.14 1.97 6.06
N ARG A 292 7.86 1.95 5.66
CA ARG A 292 6.85 1.13 6.36
C ARG A 292 7.20 -0.36 6.37
N PHE A 293 7.92 -0.86 5.36
CA PHE A 293 8.29 -2.26 5.23
C PHE A 293 9.55 -2.66 6.02
N MET A 294 9.97 -1.84 6.95
CA MET A 294 10.93 -2.25 8.00
C MET A 294 10.29 -3.16 9.06
N ALA A 295 8.96 -3.31 9.07
CA ALA A 295 8.22 -4.22 9.95
C ALA A 295 8.62 -4.07 11.44
N TYR A 296 8.68 -2.83 11.93
CA TYR A 296 9.09 -2.58 13.31
C TYR A 296 8.13 -3.16 14.35
N GLU A 297 6.88 -3.41 14.01
CA GLU A 297 5.92 -4.10 14.88
C GLU A 297 6.33 -5.57 15.11
N VAL A 298 6.94 -6.24 14.11
CA VAL A 298 7.53 -7.57 14.26
C VAL A 298 8.84 -7.49 15.04
N TYR A 299 9.68 -6.48 14.76
CA TYR A 299 10.90 -6.24 15.52
C TYR A 299 10.60 -6.03 17.01
N ASP A 300 9.63 -5.21 17.36
CA ASP A 300 9.27 -4.90 18.74
C ASP A 300 8.80 -6.16 19.49
N GLU A 301 8.11 -7.05 18.82
CA GLU A 301 7.67 -8.33 19.41
C GLU A 301 8.81 -9.34 19.59
N TRP A 302 9.71 -9.47 18.60
CA TRP A 302 10.67 -10.56 18.56
C TRP A 302 12.08 -10.17 19.02
N PHE A 303 12.49 -8.94 18.78
CA PHE A 303 13.90 -8.55 18.81
C PHE A 303 14.23 -7.30 19.61
N ALA A 304 13.28 -6.57 20.16
CA ALA A 304 13.51 -5.30 20.87
C ALA A 304 14.56 -5.38 22.00
N HIS A 305 14.74 -6.58 22.59
CA HIS A 305 15.73 -6.84 23.65
C HIS A 305 16.98 -7.61 23.17
N ARG A 306 17.04 -7.98 21.89
CA ARG A 306 18.09 -8.84 21.30
C ARG A 306 18.90 -8.13 20.21
N LEU A 307 18.28 -7.23 19.46
CA LEU A 307 18.86 -6.49 18.35
C LEU A 307 18.60 -4.99 18.50
N THR A 308 19.51 -4.18 17.98
CA THR A 308 19.23 -2.77 17.71
C THR A 308 18.38 -2.62 16.45
N ARG A 309 17.69 -1.49 16.27
CA ARG A 309 16.95 -1.19 15.03
C ARG A 309 17.87 -1.16 13.81
N ALA A 310 19.12 -0.71 13.97
CA ALA A 310 20.10 -0.71 12.89
C ALA A 310 20.43 -2.13 12.41
N GLN A 311 20.65 -3.07 13.34
CA GLN A 311 20.88 -4.48 13.01
C GLN A 311 19.65 -5.12 12.37
N TRP A 312 18.45 -4.86 12.88
CA TRP A 312 17.21 -5.30 12.24
C TRP A 312 17.04 -4.75 10.82
N ARG A 313 17.36 -3.46 10.63
CA ARG A 313 17.37 -2.85 9.30
C ARG A 313 18.33 -3.56 8.34
N GLU A 314 19.54 -3.94 8.80
CA GLU A 314 20.50 -4.74 8.01
C GLU A 314 19.86 -6.08 7.60
N VAL A 315 19.21 -6.79 8.52
CA VAL A 315 18.50 -8.05 8.23
C VAL A 315 17.41 -7.85 7.19
N VAL A 316 16.53 -6.86 7.39
CA VAL A 316 15.41 -6.59 6.46
C VAL A 316 15.90 -6.18 5.07
N LEU A 317 16.91 -5.32 4.99
CA LEU A 317 17.45 -4.85 3.72
C LEU A 317 18.32 -5.90 3.01
N GLY A 318 18.95 -6.78 3.75
CA GLY A 318 19.78 -7.86 3.22
C GLY A 318 18.99 -9.10 2.81
N SER A 319 17.77 -9.30 3.33
CA SER A 319 16.97 -10.51 3.06
C SER A 319 16.45 -10.56 1.62
N PRO A 320 16.76 -11.65 0.86
CA PRO A 320 16.40 -11.75 -0.56
C PRO A 320 14.89 -11.63 -0.81
N GLY A 321 14.04 -12.33 -0.06
CA GLY A 321 12.59 -12.29 -0.24
C GLY A 321 12.00 -10.90 0.05
N LEU A 322 12.52 -10.17 1.04
CA LEU A 322 12.12 -8.78 1.31
C LEU A 322 12.65 -7.80 0.25
N GLN A 323 13.80 -8.08 -0.37
CA GLN A 323 14.27 -7.32 -1.53
C GLN A 323 13.35 -7.53 -2.74
N GLU A 324 12.99 -8.78 -3.04
CA GLU A 324 12.05 -9.11 -4.11
C GLU A 324 10.69 -8.47 -3.88
N PHE A 325 10.18 -8.52 -2.64
CA PHE A 325 8.92 -7.85 -2.24
C PHE A 325 8.95 -6.34 -2.54
N ARG A 326 10.02 -5.64 -2.11
CA ARG A 326 10.18 -4.21 -2.43
C ARG A 326 10.28 -3.96 -3.94
N GLN A 327 10.96 -4.86 -4.66
CA GLN A 327 11.09 -4.81 -6.11
C GLN A 327 9.72 -4.90 -6.79
N ALA A 328 8.90 -5.88 -6.38
CA ALA A 328 7.57 -6.09 -6.92
C ALA A 328 6.68 -4.84 -6.74
N MET A 329 6.70 -4.23 -5.56
CA MET A 329 5.94 -3.02 -5.28
C MET A 329 6.33 -1.85 -6.19
N PHE A 330 7.60 -1.46 -6.20
CA PHE A 330 8.05 -0.27 -6.93
C PHE A 330 8.04 -0.46 -8.46
N SER A 331 8.10 -1.72 -8.94
CA SER A 331 7.92 -2.03 -10.36
C SER A 331 6.53 -1.68 -10.91
N ARG A 332 5.55 -1.49 -10.02
CA ARG A 332 4.20 -1.02 -10.39
C ARG A 332 4.04 0.49 -10.21
N LEU A 333 4.57 1.04 -9.13
CA LEU A 333 4.43 2.45 -8.80
C LEU A 333 5.10 3.37 -9.83
N VAL A 334 6.39 3.16 -10.11
CA VAL A 334 7.19 4.09 -10.94
C VAL A 334 6.64 4.23 -12.37
N PRO A 335 6.25 3.14 -13.08
CA PRO A 335 5.61 3.26 -14.38
C PRO A 335 4.29 4.02 -14.36
N ASN A 336 3.47 3.86 -13.31
CA ASN A 336 2.22 4.61 -13.17
C ASN A 336 2.47 6.11 -13.01
N LEU A 337 3.44 6.50 -12.16
CA LEU A 337 3.82 7.91 -12.00
C LEU A 337 4.33 8.53 -13.31
N ARG A 338 5.09 7.76 -14.10
CA ARG A 338 5.54 8.20 -15.44
C ARG A 338 4.33 8.38 -16.38
N GLU A 339 3.39 7.43 -16.41
CA GLU A 339 2.22 7.44 -17.29
C GLU A 339 1.31 8.64 -17.03
N ILE A 340 1.14 9.04 -15.78
CA ILE A 340 0.36 10.23 -15.40
C ILE A 340 1.16 11.55 -15.45
N GLY A 341 2.42 11.54 -15.91
CA GLY A 341 3.22 12.75 -16.14
C GLY A 341 3.93 13.32 -14.91
N LEU A 342 4.10 12.54 -13.82
CA LEU A 342 4.78 12.98 -12.59
C LEU A 342 6.27 12.59 -12.50
N MET A 343 6.90 12.24 -13.62
CA MET A 343 8.32 11.89 -13.70
C MET A 343 9.08 12.85 -14.60
N SER A 344 9.03 14.17 -14.30
CA SER A 344 9.77 15.18 -15.04
C SER A 344 11.29 15.12 -14.79
N ALA A 345 12.08 15.71 -15.69
CA ALA A 345 13.54 15.79 -15.54
C ALA A 345 13.98 16.38 -14.19
N ARG A 346 13.14 17.21 -13.56
CA ARG A 346 13.40 17.81 -12.24
C ARG A 346 13.46 16.77 -11.11
N VAL A 347 12.59 15.77 -11.15
CA VAL A 347 12.43 14.81 -10.04
C VAL A 347 13.22 13.51 -10.25
N LEU A 348 13.58 13.18 -11.50
CA LEU A 348 14.33 11.96 -11.84
C LEU A 348 15.59 11.73 -10.99
N PRO A 349 16.48 12.75 -10.74
CA PRO A 349 17.67 12.55 -9.92
C PRO A 349 17.34 12.04 -8.50
N ARG A 350 16.21 12.45 -7.93
CA ARG A 350 15.77 12.00 -6.59
C ARG A 350 15.36 10.52 -6.60
N TYR A 351 14.68 10.08 -7.66
CA TYR A 351 14.33 8.66 -7.85
C TYR A 351 15.57 7.81 -8.13
N GLU A 352 16.59 8.35 -8.81
CA GLU A 352 17.86 7.68 -9.03
C GLU A 352 18.62 7.50 -7.72
N GLU A 353 18.78 8.56 -6.92
CA GLU A 353 19.38 8.50 -5.57
C GLU A 353 18.66 7.51 -4.66
N ALA A 354 17.33 7.43 -4.78
CA ALA A 354 16.51 6.45 -4.03
C ALA A 354 16.58 5.00 -4.57
N GLY A 355 17.28 4.77 -5.70
CA GLY A 355 17.42 3.45 -6.36
C GLY A 355 16.15 2.99 -7.09
N LEU A 356 15.23 3.90 -7.42
CA LEU A 356 13.94 3.60 -8.01
C LEU A 356 13.89 3.71 -9.55
N MET A 357 14.92 4.30 -10.18
CA MET A 357 14.96 4.49 -11.65
C MET A 357 15.01 3.18 -12.44
N ARG A 358 15.47 2.09 -11.85
CA ARG A 358 15.47 0.77 -12.50
C ARG A 358 14.07 0.29 -12.93
N TYR A 359 13.01 0.85 -12.34
CA TYR A 359 11.61 0.52 -12.67
C TYR A 359 10.98 1.46 -13.71
N PHE A 360 11.70 2.49 -14.14
CA PHE A 360 11.17 3.56 -14.98
C PHE A 360 10.57 3.05 -16.32
N HIS A 361 11.17 2.03 -16.93
CA HIS A 361 10.73 1.48 -18.21
C HIS A 361 9.68 0.34 -18.10
N GLY A 362 9.18 0.07 -16.90
CA GLY A 362 8.11 -0.91 -16.68
C GLY A 362 6.78 -0.52 -17.37
N ALA A 363 5.85 -1.47 -17.40
CA ALA A 363 4.48 -1.24 -17.90
C ALA A 363 3.59 -0.63 -16.82
N ALA A 364 2.86 0.42 -17.18
CA ALA A 364 1.83 1.03 -16.33
C ALA A 364 0.59 0.13 -16.23
N ALA A 365 -0.25 0.35 -15.22
CA ALA A 365 -1.38 -0.51 -14.89
C ALA A 365 -2.44 -0.62 -16.00
N ASP A 366 -2.61 0.43 -16.81
CA ASP A 366 -3.52 0.44 -17.96
C ASP A 366 -3.06 -0.48 -19.11
N ARG A 367 -1.82 -0.98 -19.05
CA ARG A 367 -1.20 -1.86 -20.05
C ARG A 367 -0.92 -3.28 -19.52
N VAL A 368 -1.37 -3.59 -18.32
CA VAL A 368 -1.13 -4.90 -17.68
C VAL A 368 -2.48 -5.51 -17.31
N SER A 369 -2.75 -6.70 -17.84
CA SER A 369 -3.96 -7.44 -17.47
C SER A 369 -3.81 -8.12 -16.10
N ALA A 370 -4.95 -8.38 -15.44
CA ALA A 370 -4.94 -9.13 -14.18
C ALA A 370 -4.33 -10.55 -14.34
N SER A 371 -4.47 -11.19 -15.50
CA SER A 371 -3.84 -12.49 -15.79
C SER A 371 -2.32 -12.40 -15.76
N GLN A 372 -1.72 -11.36 -16.34
CA GLN A 372 -0.28 -11.13 -16.31
C GLN A 372 0.27 -10.83 -14.90
N LEU A 373 -0.58 -10.40 -13.97
CA LEU A 373 -0.21 -10.19 -12.57
C LEU A 373 -0.23 -11.48 -11.75
N LEU A 374 -0.94 -12.50 -12.23
CA LEU A 374 -1.08 -13.81 -11.60
C LEU A 374 -0.07 -14.84 -12.14
N GLU A 375 0.64 -14.54 -13.21
CA GLU A 375 1.80 -15.28 -13.73
C GLU A 375 3.07 -14.91 -12.97
#